data_6b53eb67c91c8dae19c69ebe6d7621ae
#
_entry.id   6b53eb67c91c8dae19c69ebe6d7621ae
#
_cell.length_a   1.000
_cell.length_b   1.000
_cell.length_c   1.000
_cell.angle_alpha   90.00
_cell.angle_beta   90.00
_cell.angle_gamma   90.00
#
_symmetry.space_group_name_H-M   'P 1'
#
loop_
_entity.id
_entity.type
_entity.pdbx_description
1 polymer ?
#
loop_
_entity_poly.entity_id
_entity_poly.type
_entity_poly.pdbx_seq_one_letter_code
_entity_poly.pdbx_strand_id
1 'polypeptide(L)'
;MKIGYTCGVYDLFHVGHLNLFERCKKECDYLIVGVCSDEYVRVFKNKEPVINENDRMRIVGALKCVDEVAIISIDETVDKMLAWDKFKFNVLFSGDDWKGTERFLKTEKEFKEKGIDIEMVFFSYTQGVSTTQIKDELKNQKS
;
A
#
# COMPACT_ATOMS: atom_id res chain seq x y z
N MET A 1 12.77 -5.93 16.90
CA MET A 1 12.32 -6.29 15.54
C MET A 1 11.75 -5.05 14.85
N LYS A 2 12.21 -4.79 13.64
CA LYS A 2 11.75 -3.66 12.85
C LYS A 2 10.54 -4.06 12.02
N ILE A 3 9.38 -3.48 12.31
CA ILE A 3 8.11 -3.78 11.64
C ILE A 3 7.86 -2.71 10.58
N GLY A 4 7.73 -3.14 9.32
CA GLY A 4 7.41 -2.26 8.21
C GLY A 4 5.95 -2.40 7.81
N TYR A 5 5.35 -1.32 7.33
CA TYR A 5 3.97 -1.28 6.89
C TYR A 5 3.85 -0.52 5.58
N THR A 6 3.06 -1.06 4.68
CA THR A 6 2.65 -0.38 3.45
C THR A 6 1.21 -0.74 3.15
N CYS A 7 0.50 0.12 2.45
CA CYS A 7 -0.87 -0.15 2.03
C CYS A 7 -1.13 0.31 0.62
N GLY A 8 -2.11 -0.29 -0.03
CA GLY A 8 -2.50 0.05 -1.38
C GLY A 8 -3.66 -0.79 -1.86
N VAL A 9 -4.11 -0.52 -3.07
CA VAL A 9 -5.23 -1.24 -3.69
C VAL A 9 -4.77 -2.60 -4.23
N TYR A 10 -3.64 -2.62 -4.93
CA TYR A 10 -3.04 -3.83 -5.52
C TYR A 10 -3.98 -4.59 -6.45
N ASP A 11 -4.77 -3.85 -7.22
CA ASP A 11 -5.64 -4.42 -8.25
C ASP A 11 -4.80 -4.80 -9.48
N LEU A 12 -5.10 -5.93 -10.10
CA LEU A 12 -4.30 -6.49 -11.19
C LEU A 12 -2.82 -6.60 -10.81
N PHE A 13 -2.55 -7.37 -9.76
CA PHE A 13 -1.22 -7.51 -9.20
C PHE A 13 -0.18 -7.85 -10.28
N HIS A 14 0.95 -7.13 -10.27
CA HIS A 14 2.00 -7.29 -11.27
C HIS A 14 3.39 -7.18 -10.65
N VAL A 15 4.42 -7.38 -11.47
CA VAL A 15 5.81 -7.41 -10.99
C VAL A 15 6.25 -6.11 -10.31
N GLY A 16 5.65 -4.97 -10.68
CA GLY A 16 5.92 -3.69 -10.01
C GLY A 16 5.53 -3.71 -8.54
N HIS A 17 4.39 -4.30 -8.22
CA HIS A 17 3.95 -4.50 -6.83
C HIS A 17 4.90 -5.43 -6.08
N LEU A 18 5.29 -6.53 -6.71
CA LEU A 18 6.21 -7.49 -6.11
C LEU A 18 7.57 -6.84 -5.83
N ASN A 19 8.10 -6.09 -6.77
CA ASN A 19 9.38 -5.37 -6.60
C ASN A 19 9.31 -4.41 -5.42
N LEU A 20 8.19 -3.69 -5.28
CA LEU A 20 7.98 -2.78 -4.15
C LEU A 20 8.04 -3.54 -2.82
N PHE A 21 7.31 -4.65 -2.71
CA PHE A 21 7.29 -5.44 -1.47
C PHE A 21 8.65 -6.05 -1.15
N GLU A 22 9.38 -6.52 -2.15
CA GLU A 22 10.73 -7.05 -1.94
C GLU A 22 11.69 -5.95 -1.45
N ARG A 23 11.55 -4.73 -1.96
CA ARG A 23 12.33 -3.57 -1.50
C ARG A 23 11.96 -3.21 -0.05
N CYS A 24 10.67 -3.20 0.27
CA CYS A 24 10.20 -2.97 1.64
C CYS A 24 10.78 -4.00 2.61
N LYS A 25 10.74 -5.27 2.23
CA LYS A 25 11.22 -6.35 3.09
C LYS A 25 12.72 -6.25 3.38
N LYS A 26 13.51 -5.72 2.47
CA LYS A 26 14.94 -5.48 2.70
C LYS A 26 15.21 -4.44 3.79
N GLU A 27 14.24 -3.55 4.04
CA GLU A 27 14.36 -2.46 5.01
C GLU A 27 13.74 -2.77 6.37
N CYS A 28 13.17 -3.97 6.54
CA CYS A 28 12.52 -4.34 7.80
C CYS A 28 12.64 -5.85 8.06
N ASP A 29 12.31 -6.27 9.28
CA ASP A 29 12.33 -7.68 9.68
C ASP A 29 10.98 -8.36 9.44
N TYR A 30 9.90 -7.60 9.55
CA TYR A 30 8.53 -8.11 9.44
C TYR A 30 7.70 -7.12 8.63
N LEU A 31 7.18 -7.55 7.49
CA LEU A 31 6.42 -6.69 6.59
C LEU A 31 4.93 -6.97 6.67
N ILE A 32 4.17 -5.93 7.02
CA ILE A 32 2.71 -5.95 7.05
C ILE A 32 2.18 -5.15 5.86
N VAL A 33 1.24 -5.73 5.12
CA VAL A 33 0.61 -5.06 3.98
C VAL A 33 -0.88 -4.90 4.23
N GLY A 34 -1.35 -3.66 4.17
CA GLY A 34 -2.78 -3.33 4.20
C GLY A 34 -3.34 -3.27 2.79
N VAL A 35 -4.40 -4.01 2.53
CA VAL A 35 -5.10 -4.01 1.24
C VAL A 35 -6.35 -3.15 1.37
N CYS A 36 -6.44 -2.10 0.56
CA CYS A 36 -7.57 -1.17 0.59
C CYS A 36 -8.86 -1.89 0.20
N SER A 37 -9.94 -1.61 0.93
CA SER A 37 -11.24 -2.23 0.69
C SER A 37 -11.82 -1.86 -0.68
N ASP A 38 -12.76 -2.67 -1.17
CA ASP A 38 -13.51 -2.35 -2.38
C ASP A 38 -14.27 -1.04 -2.23
N GLU A 39 -14.81 -0.78 -1.03
CA GLU A 39 -15.50 0.46 -0.73
C GLU A 39 -14.58 1.68 -0.90
N TYR A 40 -13.33 1.59 -0.43
CA TYR A 40 -12.34 2.66 -0.63
C TYR A 40 -12.14 2.96 -2.12
N VAL A 41 -12.03 1.92 -2.94
CA VAL A 41 -11.83 2.07 -4.39
C VAL A 41 -13.03 2.77 -5.03
N ARG A 42 -14.26 2.39 -4.64
CA ARG A 42 -15.48 3.01 -5.16
C ARG A 42 -15.56 4.49 -4.79
N VAL A 43 -15.28 4.82 -3.54
CA VAL A 43 -15.44 6.18 -3.02
C VAL A 43 -14.31 7.11 -3.49
N PHE A 44 -13.05 6.68 -3.37
CA PHE A 44 -11.89 7.54 -3.61
C PHE A 44 -11.32 7.44 -5.02
N LYS A 45 -11.50 6.31 -5.70
CA LYS A 45 -11.03 6.11 -7.07
C LYS A 45 -12.15 6.23 -8.10
N ASN A 46 -13.39 6.30 -7.63
CA ASN A 46 -14.59 6.42 -8.46
C ASN A 46 -14.67 5.32 -9.55
N LYS A 47 -14.37 4.09 -9.17
CA LYS A 47 -14.40 2.93 -10.07
C LYS A 47 -14.58 1.63 -9.27
N GLU A 48 -15.02 0.57 -9.95
CA GLU A 48 -15.06 -0.77 -9.37
C GLU A 48 -13.68 -1.43 -9.49
N PRO A 49 -13.18 -2.11 -8.45
CA PRO A 49 -11.97 -2.90 -8.59
C PRO A 49 -12.24 -4.08 -9.53
N VAL A 50 -11.24 -4.47 -10.32
CA VAL A 50 -11.33 -5.64 -11.20
C VAL A 50 -11.31 -6.92 -10.38
N ILE A 51 -10.45 -6.98 -9.37
CA ILE A 51 -10.31 -8.10 -8.45
C ILE A 51 -10.84 -7.67 -7.08
N ASN A 52 -11.74 -8.47 -6.50
CA ASN A 52 -12.34 -8.13 -5.20
C ASN A 52 -11.30 -8.15 -4.07
N GLU A 53 -11.63 -7.49 -2.97
CA GLU A 53 -10.70 -7.30 -1.86
C GLU A 53 -10.19 -8.61 -1.24
N ASN A 54 -11.03 -9.62 -1.15
CA ASN A 54 -10.63 -10.91 -0.58
C ASN A 54 -9.59 -11.62 -1.46
N ASP A 55 -9.77 -11.58 -2.77
CA ASP A 55 -8.83 -12.17 -3.72
C ASP A 55 -7.54 -11.35 -3.78
N ARG A 56 -7.63 -10.02 -3.73
CA ARG A 56 -6.44 -9.16 -3.67
C ARG A 56 -5.62 -9.45 -2.41
N MET A 57 -6.28 -9.58 -1.27
CA MET A 57 -5.62 -9.94 -0.02
C MET A 57 -4.95 -11.31 -0.11
N ARG A 58 -5.63 -12.28 -0.70
CA ARG A 58 -5.11 -13.63 -0.87
C ARG A 58 -3.83 -13.67 -1.70
N ILE A 59 -3.82 -12.93 -2.81
CA ILE A 59 -2.65 -12.85 -3.69
C ILE A 59 -1.47 -12.24 -2.93
N VAL A 60 -1.69 -11.10 -2.29
CA VAL A 60 -0.64 -10.41 -1.52
C VAL A 60 -0.10 -11.29 -0.39
N GLY A 61 -0.99 -11.94 0.34
CA GLY A 61 -0.61 -12.78 1.47
C GLY A 61 0.17 -14.04 1.09
N ALA A 62 0.13 -14.44 -0.17
CA ALA A 62 0.86 -15.61 -0.67
C ALA A 62 2.32 -15.30 -1.02
N LEU A 63 2.71 -14.05 -1.04
CA LEU A 63 4.08 -13.65 -1.39
C LEU A 63 5.05 -13.91 -0.24
N LYS A 64 6.23 -14.45 -0.57
CA LYS A 64 7.25 -14.78 0.43
C LYS A 64 7.74 -13.59 1.23
N CYS A 65 7.78 -12.41 0.63
CA CYS A 65 8.27 -11.20 1.29
C CYS A 65 7.25 -10.56 2.23
N VAL A 66 5.98 -10.99 2.18
CA VAL A 66 4.90 -10.46 3.02
C VAL A 66 4.68 -11.38 4.21
N ASP A 67 4.83 -10.85 5.43
CA ASP A 67 4.66 -11.62 6.66
C ASP A 67 3.23 -11.59 7.17
N GLU A 68 2.51 -10.49 6.94
CA GLU A 68 1.13 -10.33 7.39
C GLU A 68 0.37 -9.48 6.38
N VAL A 69 -0.89 -9.83 6.12
CA VAL A 69 -1.77 -9.09 5.23
C VAL A 69 -3.13 -8.90 5.90
N ALA A 70 -3.75 -7.74 5.68
CA ALA A 70 -5.09 -7.46 6.18
C ALA A 70 -5.82 -6.52 5.24
N ILE A 71 -7.14 -6.68 5.15
CA ILE A 71 -8.00 -5.69 4.48
C ILE A 71 -8.17 -4.53 5.45
N ILE A 72 -7.95 -3.31 4.96
CA ILE A 72 -8.10 -2.10 5.77
C ILE A 72 -9.29 -1.28 5.30
N SER A 73 -9.95 -0.63 6.26
CA SER A 73 -11.12 0.22 6.01
C SER A 73 -10.70 1.55 5.35
N ILE A 74 -11.70 2.33 4.92
CA ILE A 74 -11.48 3.70 4.43
C ILE A 74 -10.75 4.51 5.49
N ASP A 75 -11.22 4.47 6.73
CA ASP A 75 -10.63 5.26 7.82
C ASP A 75 -9.17 4.87 8.07
N GLU A 76 -8.88 3.57 8.10
CA GLU A 76 -7.51 3.08 8.27
C GLU A 76 -6.60 3.42 7.08
N THR A 77 -7.17 3.55 5.90
CA THR A 77 -6.40 3.95 4.70
C THR A 77 -6.04 5.44 4.75
N VAL A 78 -6.98 6.29 5.10
CA VAL A 78 -6.82 7.74 5.13
C VAL A 78 -6.02 8.19 6.36
N ASP A 79 -6.31 7.61 7.52
CA ASP A 79 -5.67 7.99 8.79
C ASP A 79 -4.65 6.92 9.21
N LYS A 80 -3.38 7.23 9.02
CA LYS A 80 -2.28 6.31 9.35
C LYS A 80 -2.12 6.07 10.85
N MET A 81 -2.67 6.93 11.69
CA MET A 81 -2.71 6.70 13.14
C MET A 81 -3.56 5.50 13.50
N LEU A 82 -4.71 5.32 12.82
CA LEU A 82 -5.56 4.16 13.01
C LEU A 82 -4.84 2.88 12.60
N ALA A 83 -4.13 2.91 11.48
CA ALA A 83 -3.32 1.79 11.02
C ALA A 83 -2.20 1.48 12.04
N TRP A 84 -1.56 2.52 12.56
CA TRP A 84 -0.50 2.36 13.56
C TRP A 84 -1.03 1.75 14.86
N ASP A 85 -2.19 2.17 15.31
CA ASP A 85 -2.82 1.61 16.52
C ASP A 85 -3.02 0.09 16.37
N LYS A 86 -3.34 -0.35 15.16
CA LYS A 86 -3.60 -1.76 14.85
C LYS A 86 -2.31 -2.56 14.64
N PHE A 87 -1.34 -2.02 13.92
CA PHE A 87 -0.16 -2.77 13.46
C PHE A 87 1.14 -2.44 14.19
N LYS A 88 1.22 -1.28 14.85
CA LYS A 88 2.40 -0.85 15.63
C LYS A 88 3.72 -0.91 14.85
N PHE A 89 3.70 -0.41 13.62
CA PHE A 89 4.87 -0.42 12.75
C PHE A 89 5.92 0.64 13.15
N ASN A 90 7.17 0.37 12.78
CA ASN A 90 8.31 1.27 12.98
C ASN A 90 8.63 2.07 11.72
N VAL A 91 8.30 1.51 10.55
CA VAL A 91 8.58 2.10 9.24
C VAL A 91 7.31 2.12 8.41
N LEU A 92 7.01 3.25 7.82
CA LEU A 92 5.91 3.41 6.86
C LEU A 92 6.52 3.55 5.47
N PHE A 93 6.19 2.61 4.58
CA PHE A 93 6.64 2.65 3.19
C PHE A 93 5.54 3.17 2.27
N SER A 94 5.92 3.94 1.27
CA SER A 94 4.98 4.45 0.28
C SER A 94 5.69 4.71 -1.05
N GLY A 95 4.91 4.94 -2.12
CA GLY A 95 5.46 5.42 -3.38
C GLY A 95 5.89 6.88 -3.25
N ASP A 96 6.86 7.30 -4.06
CA ASP A 96 7.42 8.65 -3.97
C ASP A 96 6.46 9.75 -4.45
N ASP A 97 5.38 9.42 -5.14
CA ASP A 97 4.32 10.35 -5.49
C ASP A 97 3.59 10.91 -4.27
N TRP A 98 3.65 10.21 -3.12
CA TRP A 98 3.08 10.66 -1.85
C TRP A 98 4.02 11.54 -1.04
N LYS A 99 5.32 11.56 -1.37
CA LYS A 99 6.32 12.34 -0.65
C LYS A 99 6.02 13.84 -0.78
N GLY A 100 5.95 14.53 0.37
CA GLY A 100 5.67 15.96 0.40
C GLY A 100 4.20 16.32 0.18
N THR A 101 3.30 15.34 -0.02
CA THR A 101 1.87 15.60 -0.12
C THR A 101 1.32 16.08 1.23
N GLU A 102 0.24 16.85 1.18
CA GLU A 102 -0.42 17.38 2.37
C GLU A 102 -0.82 16.27 3.35
N ARG A 103 -1.34 15.16 2.82
CA ARG A 103 -1.73 13.98 3.63
C ARG A 103 -0.53 13.43 4.42
N PHE A 104 0.62 13.23 3.77
CA PHE A 104 1.79 12.65 4.42
C PHE A 104 2.50 13.63 5.35
N LEU A 105 2.50 14.93 5.04
CA LEU A 105 3.02 15.95 5.94
C LEU A 105 2.20 16.03 7.24
N LYS A 106 0.87 15.93 7.11
CA LYS A 106 -0.03 15.88 8.26
C LYS A 106 0.23 14.61 9.10
N THR A 107 0.40 13.48 8.44
CA THR A 107 0.70 12.19 9.09
C THR A 107 2.00 12.28 9.88
N GLU A 108 3.05 12.80 9.27
CA GLU A 108 4.36 12.99 9.91
C GLU A 108 4.25 13.87 11.17
N LYS A 109 3.51 14.97 11.06
CA LYS A 109 3.27 15.90 12.15
C LYS A 109 2.52 15.23 13.30
N GLU A 110 1.48 14.46 13.00
CA GLU A 110 0.67 13.76 14.02
C GLU A 110 1.53 12.75 14.81
N PHE A 111 2.39 11.99 14.13
CA PHE A 111 3.29 11.05 14.80
C PHE A 111 4.27 11.77 15.71
N LYS A 112 4.85 12.88 15.26
CA LYS A 112 5.77 13.69 16.06
C LYS A 112 5.10 14.26 17.29
N GLU A 113 3.89 14.81 17.15
CA GLU A 113 3.13 15.39 18.24
C GLU A 113 2.79 14.37 19.33
N LYS A 114 2.58 13.11 18.93
CA LYS A 114 2.29 12.03 19.87
C LYS A 114 3.54 11.34 20.43
N GLY A 115 4.72 11.78 20.02
CA GLY A 115 5.97 11.20 20.48
C GLY A 115 6.25 9.81 19.93
N ILE A 116 5.65 9.45 18.81
CA ILE A 116 5.82 8.16 18.14
C ILE A 116 6.92 8.30 17.08
N ASP A 117 7.98 7.51 17.22
CA ASP A 117 9.13 7.53 16.32
C ASP A 117 8.88 6.59 15.14
N ILE A 118 8.49 7.17 13.99
CA ILE A 118 8.23 6.44 12.75
C ILE A 118 9.18 6.94 11.67
N GLU A 119 9.84 6.00 11.00
CA GLU A 119 10.62 6.29 9.80
C GLU A 119 9.68 6.21 8.59
N MET A 120 9.74 7.19 7.70
CA MET A 120 9.01 7.18 6.44
C MET A 120 9.98 6.96 5.29
N VAL A 121 9.72 5.94 4.48
CA VAL A 121 10.57 5.58 3.34
C VAL A 121 9.71 5.61 2.08
N PHE A 122 10.19 6.33 1.06
CA PHE A 122 9.48 6.48 -0.21
C PHE A 122 10.29 5.81 -1.32
N PHE A 123 9.61 4.99 -2.13
CA PHE A 123 10.24 4.28 -3.25
C PHE A 123 9.68 4.76 -4.59
N SER A 124 10.53 4.81 -5.60
CA SER A 124 10.09 5.06 -6.97
C SER A 124 9.42 3.82 -7.54
N TYR A 125 8.46 4.04 -8.45
CA TYR A 125 7.76 2.94 -9.11
C TYR A 125 8.65 2.24 -10.13
N THR A 126 8.35 0.95 -10.37
CA THR A 126 8.94 0.19 -11.47
C THR A 126 8.43 0.79 -12.78
N GLN A 127 9.34 1.22 -13.64
CA GLN A 127 8.98 1.83 -14.92
C GLN A 127 8.40 0.80 -15.89
N GLY A 128 7.48 1.25 -16.72
CA GLY A 128 6.86 0.45 -17.75
C GLY A 128 5.78 -0.50 -17.29
N VAL A 129 5.48 -0.56 -15.99
CA VAL A 129 4.44 -1.44 -15.45
C VAL A 129 3.56 -0.66 -14.48
N SER A 130 2.24 -0.65 -14.75
CA SER A 130 1.24 -0.09 -13.86
C SER A 130 -0.11 -0.76 -14.12
N THR A 131 -1.03 -0.67 -13.16
CA THR A 131 -2.39 -1.17 -13.32
C THR A 131 -3.10 -0.47 -14.48
N THR A 132 -2.91 0.83 -14.61
CA THR A 132 -3.47 1.62 -15.71
C THR A 132 -2.95 1.13 -17.06
N GLN A 133 -1.64 0.91 -17.20
CA GLN A 133 -1.04 0.37 -18.42
C GLN A 133 -1.61 -1.00 -18.79
N ILE A 134 -1.73 -1.90 -17.81
CA ILE A 134 -2.29 -3.23 -18.05
C ILE A 134 -3.72 -3.12 -18.58
N LYS A 135 -4.54 -2.26 -17.99
CA LYS A 135 -5.93 -2.04 -18.44
C LYS A 135 -5.98 -1.48 -19.85
N ASP A 136 -5.11 -0.52 -20.18
CA ASP A 136 -5.06 0.09 -21.51
C ASP A 136 -4.64 -0.93 -22.56
N GLU A 137 -3.64 -1.76 -22.29
CA GLU A 137 -3.21 -2.84 -23.17
C GLU A 137 -4.33 -3.85 -23.43
N LEU A 138 -5.08 -4.22 -22.40
CA LEU A 138 -6.22 -5.12 -22.54
C LEU A 138 -7.33 -4.52 -23.43
N LYS A 139 -7.60 -3.23 -23.31
CA LYS A 139 -8.54 -2.53 -24.18
C LYS A 139 -8.08 -2.54 -25.62
N ASN A 140 -6.80 -2.31 -25.88
CA ASN A 140 -6.22 -2.29 -27.22
C ASN A 140 -6.27 -3.68 -27.86
N GLN A 141 -6.12 -4.74 -27.09
CA GLN A 141 -6.20 -6.12 -27.59
C GLN A 141 -7.61 -6.56 -27.96
N LYS A 142 -8.63 -5.87 -27.46
CA LYS A 142 -10.04 -6.21 -27.73
C LYS A 142 -10.58 -5.58 -29.02
N SER A 143 -9.84 -4.72 -29.63
CA SER A 143 -10.26 -4.04 -30.88
C SER A 143 -10.02 -4.87 -32.12
#